data_bfef782ce7fa4cd9c2e364aacf1a7b84
#
_entry.id   bfef782ce7fa4cd9c2e364aacf1a7b84
#
_cell.length_a   1.000
_cell.length_b   1.000
_cell.length_c   1.000
_cell.angle_alpha   90.00
_cell.angle_beta   90.00
_cell.angle_gamma   90.00
#
_symmetry.space_group_name_H-M   'P 1'
#
loop_
_entity.id
_entity.type
_entity.pdbx_description
1 polymer ?
#
loop_
_entity_poly.entity_id
_entity_poly.type
_entity_poly.pdbx_seq_one_letter_code
_entity_poly.pdbx_strand_id
1 'polypeptide(L)'
;MLTEREIELMEHALGLPHAWDTHGYHYKRHGKQYIKSYRNYFQTQVGDENYYVWCKLKEKGLANSWINTNNGKCYPYFEVSDNGIKELENQQNYIIRYVK
;
A
#
# COMPACT_ATOMS: atom_id res chain seq x y z
N MET A 1 -0.92 10.83 11.15
CA MET A 1 0.38 10.13 11.00
C MET A 1 0.15 8.62 10.93
N LEU A 2 0.81 7.95 10.01
CA LEU A 2 0.65 6.51 9.83
C LEU A 2 1.43 5.75 10.92
N THR A 3 0.85 4.63 11.37
CA THR A 3 1.55 3.70 12.26
C THR A 3 2.49 2.80 11.43
N GLU A 4 3.42 2.13 12.11
CA GLU A 4 4.31 1.16 11.43
C GLU A 4 3.52 0.08 10.72
N ARG A 5 2.46 -0.44 11.36
CA ARG A 5 1.63 -1.49 10.76
C ARG A 5 0.89 -1.00 9.52
N GLU A 6 0.38 0.23 9.57
CA GLU A 6 -0.26 0.84 8.41
C GLU A 6 0.73 0.98 7.25
N ILE A 7 1.93 1.44 7.53
CA ILE A 7 2.99 1.57 6.52
C ILE A 7 3.32 0.21 5.91
N GLU A 8 3.51 -0.82 6.73
CA GLU A 8 3.81 -2.17 6.25
C GLU A 8 2.75 -2.68 5.28
N LEU A 9 1.48 -2.54 5.65
CA LEU A 9 0.38 -3.03 4.82
C LEU A 9 0.26 -2.23 3.53
N MET A 10 0.42 -0.93 3.58
CA MET A 10 0.37 -0.07 2.40
C MET A 10 1.52 -0.38 1.45
N GLU A 11 2.73 -0.55 1.98
CA GLU A 11 3.89 -0.91 1.17
C GLU A 11 3.73 -2.30 0.55
N HIS A 12 3.19 -3.25 1.29
CA HIS A 12 2.90 -4.59 0.79
C HIS A 12 1.88 -4.54 -0.36
N ALA A 13 0.80 -3.77 -0.18
CA ALA A 13 -0.22 -3.61 -1.22
C ALA A 13 0.35 -3.05 -2.51
N LEU A 14 1.27 -2.10 -2.40
CA LEU A 14 1.91 -1.45 -3.55
C LEU A 14 3.04 -2.28 -4.14
N GLY A 15 3.42 -3.39 -3.51
CA GLY A 15 4.53 -4.22 -3.96
C GLY A 15 5.88 -3.54 -3.83
N LEU A 16 6.00 -2.63 -2.88
CA LEU A 16 7.27 -1.94 -2.66
C LEU A 16 8.28 -2.90 -2.00
N PRO A 17 9.55 -2.88 -2.44
CA PRO A 17 10.56 -3.72 -1.83
C PRO A 17 10.89 -3.24 -0.42
N HIS A 18 11.35 -4.16 0.42
CA HIS A 18 11.85 -3.81 1.74
C HIS A 18 13.10 -2.93 1.61
N ALA A 19 13.39 -2.17 2.66
CA ALA A 19 14.51 -1.23 2.66
C ALA A 19 15.85 -1.86 2.33
N TRP A 20 16.03 -3.16 2.65
CA TRP A 20 17.27 -3.89 2.36
C TRP A 20 17.28 -4.57 0.99
N ASP A 21 16.16 -4.54 0.28
CA ASP A 21 16.07 -5.15 -1.06
C ASP A 21 16.53 -4.13 -2.08
N THR A 22 17.72 -4.40 -2.65
CA THR A 22 18.40 -3.46 -3.55
C THR A 22 18.27 -3.84 -5.02
N HIS A 23 17.31 -4.69 -5.40
CA HIS A 23 17.20 -5.22 -6.76
C HIS A 23 16.69 -4.20 -7.80
N GLY A 24 17.18 -2.96 -7.77
CA GLY A 24 16.91 -1.97 -8.79
C GLY A 24 15.57 -1.26 -8.68
N TYR A 25 14.80 -1.54 -7.65
CA TYR A 25 13.50 -0.91 -7.42
C TYR A 25 13.61 0.42 -6.68
N HIS A 26 14.74 0.63 -5.97
CA HIS A 26 15.07 1.90 -5.35
C HIS A 26 16.10 2.60 -6.21
N TYR A 27 15.89 3.88 -6.50
CA TYR A 27 16.89 4.65 -7.22
C TYR A 27 16.81 6.13 -6.80
N LYS A 28 17.94 6.82 -6.91
CA LYS A 28 18.00 8.25 -6.64
C LYS A 28 18.14 9.02 -7.94
N ARG A 29 17.41 10.11 -8.03
CA ARG A 29 17.48 11.00 -9.18
C ARG A 29 17.29 12.43 -8.70
N HIS A 30 18.22 13.31 -9.05
CA HIS A 30 18.19 14.73 -8.64
C HIS A 30 18.04 14.89 -7.12
N GLY A 31 18.73 14.04 -6.34
CA GLY A 31 18.72 14.10 -4.89
C GLY A 31 17.47 13.52 -4.22
N LYS A 32 16.52 12.97 -4.99
CA LYS A 32 15.30 12.38 -4.47
C LYS A 32 15.35 10.87 -4.54
N GLN A 33 14.84 10.21 -3.52
CA GLN A 33 14.72 8.75 -3.50
C GLN A 33 13.42 8.35 -4.18
N TYR A 34 13.52 7.49 -5.19
CA TYR A 34 12.36 6.93 -5.89
C TYR A 34 12.24 5.45 -5.59
N ILE A 35 11.02 4.95 -5.59
CA ILE A 35 10.74 3.54 -5.40
C ILE A 35 9.65 3.13 -6.39
N LYS A 36 9.84 1.98 -7.04
CA LYS A 36 8.90 1.50 -8.05
C LYS A 36 7.83 0.61 -7.44
N SER A 37 6.58 0.89 -7.80
CA SER A 37 5.41 0.09 -7.44
C SER A 37 4.83 -0.53 -8.69
N TYR A 38 4.47 -1.82 -8.68
CA TYR A 38 3.84 -2.49 -9.84
C TYR A 38 2.50 -3.12 -9.53
N ARG A 39 1.96 -2.86 -8.37
CA ARG A 39 0.62 -3.31 -8.02
C ARG A 39 0.03 -2.38 -6.98
N ASN A 40 -1.26 -2.50 -6.74
CA ASN A 40 -1.91 -1.80 -5.65
C ASN A 40 -3.16 -2.57 -5.25
N TYR A 41 -2.97 -3.66 -4.53
CA TYR A 41 -4.09 -4.42 -3.96
C TYR A 41 -3.64 -5.26 -2.78
N PHE A 42 -4.57 -5.51 -1.88
CA PHE A 42 -4.35 -6.37 -0.72
C PHE A 42 -5.63 -7.14 -0.42
N GLN A 43 -5.57 -8.45 -0.46
CA GLN A 43 -6.72 -9.30 -0.14
C GLN A 43 -6.76 -9.55 1.37
N THR A 44 -7.96 -9.42 1.95
CA THR A 44 -8.19 -9.69 3.36
C THR A 44 -9.35 -10.67 3.53
N GLN A 45 -9.58 -11.07 4.80
CA GLN A 45 -10.78 -11.77 5.20
C GLN A 45 -11.43 -10.99 6.32
N VAL A 46 -12.77 -10.93 6.33
CA VAL A 46 -13.51 -10.27 7.40
C VAL A 46 -13.15 -10.93 8.73
N GLY A 47 -12.78 -10.10 9.71
CA GLY A 47 -12.35 -10.58 11.02
C GLY A 47 -10.84 -10.66 11.20
N ASP A 48 -10.07 -10.58 10.10
CA ASP A 48 -8.61 -10.53 10.18
C ASP A 48 -8.15 -9.21 10.80
N GLU A 49 -7.03 -9.28 11.52
CA GLU A 49 -6.38 -8.08 12.07
C GLU A 49 -6.07 -7.07 10.96
N ASN A 50 -5.56 -7.54 9.84
CA ASN A 50 -5.25 -6.70 8.68
C ASN A 50 -6.49 -6.03 8.11
N TYR A 51 -7.62 -6.74 8.11
CA TYR A 51 -8.89 -6.17 7.66
C TYR A 51 -9.24 -4.91 8.46
N TYR A 52 -9.12 -4.97 9.78
CA TYR A 52 -9.46 -3.82 10.63
C TYR A 52 -8.51 -2.64 10.43
N VAL A 53 -7.23 -2.90 10.20
CA VAL A 53 -6.26 -1.84 9.90
C VAL A 53 -6.63 -1.15 8.60
N TRP A 54 -6.98 -1.92 7.56
CA TRP A 54 -7.39 -1.37 6.27
C TRP A 54 -8.71 -0.59 6.38
N CYS A 55 -9.64 -1.04 7.21
CA CYS A 55 -10.89 -0.31 7.44
C CYS A 55 -10.61 1.08 8.03
N LYS A 56 -9.68 1.16 8.96
CA LYS A 56 -9.27 2.46 9.53
C LYS A 56 -8.62 3.36 8.50
N LEU A 57 -7.78 2.81 7.65
CA LEU A 57 -7.16 3.57 6.56
C LEU A 57 -8.22 4.11 5.61
N LYS A 58 -9.24 3.31 5.30
CA LYS A 58 -10.37 3.74 4.46
C LYS A 58 -11.14 4.88 5.11
N GLU A 59 -11.40 4.82 6.41
CA GLU A 59 -12.08 5.89 7.13
C GLU A 59 -11.32 7.21 7.05
N LYS A 60 -10.00 7.15 7.01
CA LYS A 60 -9.14 8.33 6.88
C LYS A 60 -9.01 8.82 5.44
N GLY A 61 -9.63 8.14 4.48
CA GLY A 61 -9.51 8.48 3.06
C GLY A 61 -8.21 8.04 2.43
N LEU A 62 -7.46 7.16 3.08
CA LEU A 62 -6.15 6.71 2.63
C LEU A 62 -6.20 5.36 1.90
N ALA A 63 -7.35 4.73 1.84
CA ALA A 63 -7.56 3.46 1.14
C ALA A 63 -8.94 3.40 0.53
N ASN A 64 -9.09 2.60 -0.52
CA ASN A 64 -10.36 2.25 -1.14
C ASN A 64 -10.56 0.74 -0.98
N SER A 65 -11.79 0.28 -1.10
CA SER A 65 -12.09 -1.14 -0.98
C SER A 65 -13.11 -1.61 -2.00
N TRP A 66 -13.04 -2.88 -2.32
CA TRP A 66 -14.04 -3.56 -3.15
C TRP A 66 -14.13 -5.02 -2.72
N ILE A 67 -15.15 -5.71 -3.20
CA ILE A 67 -15.35 -7.11 -2.88
C ILE A 67 -15.26 -7.93 -4.16
N ASN A 68 -14.41 -8.95 -4.15
CA ASN A 68 -14.37 -9.95 -5.21
C ASN A 68 -15.07 -11.22 -4.73
N THR A 69 -15.90 -11.79 -5.61
CA THR A 69 -16.58 -13.05 -5.35
C THR A 69 -15.92 -14.13 -6.18
N ASN A 70 -15.49 -15.22 -5.53
CA ASN A 70 -14.86 -16.36 -6.20
C ASN A 70 -15.39 -17.64 -5.58
N ASN A 71 -15.97 -18.51 -6.41
CA ASN A 71 -16.54 -19.79 -5.96
C ASN A 71 -17.55 -19.64 -4.81
N GLY A 72 -18.38 -18.60 -4.87
CA GLY A 72 -19.39 -18.33 -3.85
C GLY A 72 -18.86 -17.70 -2.57
N LYS A 73 -17.56 -17.42 -2.49
CA LYS A 73 -16.95 -16.73 -1.34
C LYS A 73 -16.64 -15.30 -1.70
N CYS A 74 -16.86 -14.40 -0.75
CA CYS A 74 -16.59 -12.97 -0.91
C CYS A 74 -15.31 -12.60 -0.16
N TYR A 75 -14.41 -11.94 -0.86
CA TYR A 75 -13.14 -11.50 -0.29
C TYR A 75 -13.04 -9.97 -0.38
N PRO A 76 -12.89 -9.29 0.75
CA PRO A 76 -12.63 -7.85 0.70
C PRO A 76 -11.21 -7.58 0.25
N TYR A 77 -11.09 -6.68 -0.72
CA TYR A 77 -9.81 -6.19 -1.24
C TYR A 77 -9.67 -4.71 -0.89
N PHE A 78 -8.46 -4.30 -0.68
CA PHE A 78 -8.13 -2.90 -0.43
C PHE A 78 -7.03 -2.44 -1.37
N GLU A 79 -7.00 -1.13 -1.63
CA GLU A 79 -5.92 -0.47 -2.34
C GLU A 79 -5.58 0.83 -1.62
N VAL A 80 -4.37 1.31 -1.83
CA VAL A 80 -3.96 2.62 -1.31
C VAL A 80 -4.53 3.69 -2.22
N SER A 81 -5.23 4.67 -1.66
CA SER A 81 -5.78 5.78 -2.42
C SER A 81 -4.68 6.77 -2.81
N ASP A 82 -5.01 7.72 -3.71
CA ASP A 82 -4.07 8.78 -4.07
C ASP A 82 -3.61 9.56 -2.84
N ASN A 83 -4.54 9.85 -1.92
CA ASN A 83 -4.19 10.50 -0.66
C ASN A 83 -3.30 9.62 0.22
N GLY A 84 -3.55 8.32 0.21
CA GLY A 84 -2.72 7.36 0.94
C GLY A 84 -1.30 7.31 0.39
N ILE A 85 -1.15 7.35 -0.92
CA ILE A 85 0.17 7.38 -1.57
C ILE A 85 0.92 8.64 -1.15
N LYS A 86 0.26 9.80 -1.18
CA LYS A 86 0.88 11.07 -0.77
C LYS A 86 1.32 11.05 0.69
N GLU A 87 0.48 10.52 1.58
CA GLU A 87 0.79 10.41 2.99
C GLU A 87 2.00 9.50 3.22
N LEU A 88 2.03 8.37 2.52
CA LEU A 88 3.13 7.41 2.60
C LEU A 88 4.43 8.04 2.09
N GLU A 89 4.37 8.73 0.94
CA GLU A 89 5.52 9.44 0.39
C GLU A 89 6.09 10.47 1.37
N ASN A 90 5.21 11.26 1.99
CA ASN A 90 5.61 12.27 2.94
C ASN A 90 6.26 11.67 4.18
N GLN A 91 5.68 10.62 4.72
CA GLN A 91 6.16 10.03 5.96
C GLN A 91 7.44 9.22 5.76
N GLN A 92 7.58 8.53 4.63
CA GLN A 92 8.73 7.69 4.33
C GLN A 92 9.83 8.42 3.54
N ASN A 93 9.55 9.62 3.10
CA ASN A 93 10.51 10.47 2.38
C ASN A 93 11.03 9.82 1.09
N TYR A 94 10.11 9.27 0.29
CA TYR A 94 10.41 8.75 -1.04
C TYR A 94 9.29 9.15 -2.02
N ILE A 95 9.51 8.90 -3.29
CA ILE A 95 8.52 9.14 -4.35
C ILE A 95 8.18 7.79 -4.99
N ILE A 96 6.88 7.47 -5.00
CA ILE A 96 6.39 6.22 -5.56
C ILE A 96 6.08 6.40 -7.04
N ARG A 97 6.69 5.55 -7.88
CA ARG A 97 6.42 5.51 -9.31
C ARG A 97 5.74 4.21 -9.66
N TYR A 98 4.55 4.30 -10.21
CA TYR A 98 3.80 3.13 -10.61
C TYR A 98 4.34 2.59 -11.93
N VAL A 99 4.72 1.31 -11.93
CA VAL A 99 5.24 0.62 -13.11
C VAL A 99 4.29 -0.54 -13.41
N LYS A 100 3.70 -0.50 -14.59
CA LYS A 100 2.88 -1.63 -15.05
C LYS A 100 3.75 -2.72 -15.62
#